data_498575c1fd13f54ef5c4fe786bbb50bd
#
_entry.id   498575c1fd13f54ef5c4fe786bbb50bd
#
_cell.length_a   1.000
_cell.length_b   1.000
_cell.length_c   1.000
_cell.angle_alpha   90.00
_cell.angle_beta   90.00
_cell.angle_gamma   90.00
#
_symmetry.space_group_name_H-M   'P 1'
#
loop_
_entity.id
_entity.type
_entity.pdbx_description
1 polymer ?
#
loop_
_entity_poly.entity_id
_entity_poly.type
_entity_poly.pdbx_seq_one_letter_code
_entity_poly.pdbx_strand_id
1 'polypeptide(L)'
;MKEHRAVLFLSGILFAQLISKIFKRIIKQSRPIKSKTYGMPSSRATIISFIVFFLIFTNKFSTKTKTIMIIIGIISLSMKYVIHEHSLSQLFVGVVLGSSLAYIFKLISIKFDN
;
A
#
# COMPACT_ATOMS: atom_id res chain seq x y z
N MET A 1 12.59 -1.40 -15.79
CA MET A 1 12.09 -2.49 -14.92
C MET A 1 12.06 -3.80 -15.69
N LYS A 2 12.55 -4.87 -15.10
CA LYS A 2 12.48 -6.20 -15.73
C LYS A 2 11.03 -6.64 -15.86
N GLU A 3 10.74 -7.47 -16.88
CA GLU A 3 9.35 -7.90 -17.13
C GLU A 3 8.68 -8.56 -15.92
N HIS A 4 9.40 -9.44 -15.22
CA HIS A 4 8.80 -10.10 -14.05
C HIS A 4 8.48 -9.12 -12.93
N ARG A 5 9.25 -8.03 -12.79
CA ARG A 5 8.98 -7.00 -11.80
C ARG A 5 7.73 -6.21 -12.16
N ALA A 6 7.53 -5.95 -13.47
CA ALA A 6 6.31 -5.27 -13.92
C ALA A 6 5.08 -6.14 -13.65
N VAL A 7 5.16 -7.43 -13.93
CA VAL A 7 4.07 -8.37 -13.64
C VAL A 7 3.78 -8.42 -12.14
N LEU A 8 4.83 -8.51 -11.32
CA LEU A 8 4.67 -8.52 -9.86
C LEU A 8 4.13 -7.20 -9.33
N PHE A 9 4.54 -6.08 -9.92
CA PHE A 9 4.02 -4.77 -9.53
C PHE A 9 2.52 -4.67 -9.75
N LEU A 10 2.06 -5.02 -10.96
CA LEU A 10 0.64 -4.94 -11.31
C LEU A 10 -0.20 -5.96 -10.53
N SER A 11 0.28 -7.21 -10.47
CA SER A 11 -0.44 -8.25 -9.72
C SER A 11 -0.44 -7.96 -8.22
N GLY A 12 0.63 -7.35 -7.70
CA GLY A 12 0.71 -6.94 -6.31
C GLY A 12 -0.29 -5.85 -5.95
N ILE A 13 -0.50 -4.88 -6.86
CA ILE A 13 -1.51 -3.84 -6.66
C ILE A 13 -2.90 -4.48 -6.57
N LEU A 14 -3.22 -5.38 -7.48
CA LEU A 14 -4.50 -6.09 -7.46
C LEU A 14 -4.65 -6.94 -6.20
N PHE A 15 -3.59 -7.62 -5.80
CA PHE A 15 -3.60 -8.43 -4.58
C PHE A 15 -3.77 -7.57 -3.33
N ALA A 16 -3.10 -6.42 -3.26
CA ALA A 16 -3.25 -5.49 -2.15
C ALA A 16 -4.69 -4.99 -2.03
N GLN A 17 -5.32 -4.67 -3.17
CA GLN A 17 -6.70 -4.25 -3.20
C GLN A 17 -7.63 -5.37 -2.72
N LEU A 18 -7.41 -6.58 -3.21
CA LEU A 18 -8.23 -7.74 -2.83
C LEU A 18 -8.11 -8.04 -1.35
N ILE A 19 -6.89 -8.08 -0.82
CA ILE A 19 -6.67 -8.43 0.58
C ILE A 19 -7.25 -7.38 1.53
N SER A 20 -7.16 -6.10 1.16
CA SER A 20 -7.76 -5.05 1.97
C SER A 20 -9.28 -5.16 1.99
N LYS A 21 -9.90 -5.54 0.88
CA LYS A 21 -11.35 -5.77 0.82
C LYS A 21 -11.77 -6.97 1.68
N ILE A 22 -10.99 -8.04 1.66
CA ILE A 22 -11.27 -9.22 2.49
C ILE A 22 -11.20 -8.84 3.97
N PHE A 23 -10.16 -8.13 4.40
CA PHE A 23 -10.03 -7.71 5.78
C PHE A 23 -11.12 -6.73 6.21
N LYS A 24 -11.57 -5.86 5.31
CA LYS A 24 -12.70 -4.97 5.61
C LYS A 24 -13.97 -5.75 5.96
N ARG A 25 -14.22 -6.83 5.23
CA ARG A 25 -15.38 -7.69 5.48
C ARG A 25 -15.27 -8.46 6.80
N ILE A 26 -14.05 -8.78 7.22
CA ILE A 26 -13.80 -9.51 8.47
C ILE A 26 -13.84 -8.56 9.66
N ILE A 27 -13.15 -7.43 9.58
CA ILE A 27 -12.99 -6.49 10.70
C ILE A 27 -14.23 -5.63 10.90
N LYS A 28 -14.87 -5.20 9.81
CA LYS A 28 -16.13 -4.42 9.83
C LYS A 28 -16.04 -3.14 10.66
N GLN A 29 -14.88 -2.48 10.66
CA GLN A 29 -14.73 -1.21 11.34
C GLN A 29 -15.24 -0.07 10.46
N SER A 30 -16.15 0.75 11.00
CA SER A 30 -16.72 1.87 10.27
C SER A 30 -15.69 2.99 10.05
N ARG A 31 -15.91 3.79 9.01
CA ARG A 31 -15.11 4.99 8.74
C ARG A 31 -15.52 6.11 9.70
N PRO A 32 -14.67 7.14 9.89
CA PRO A 32 -15.06 8.32 10.69
C PRO A 32 -16.28 9.06 10.14
N ILE A 33 -16.54 8.98 8.82
CA ILE A 33 -17.73 9.56 8.19
C ILE A 33 -18.79 8.47 7.98
N LYS A 34 -20.06 8.89 7.82
CA LYS A 34 -21.11 7.94 7.44
C LYS A 34 -20.84 7.40 6.05
N SER A 35 -20.75 6.08 5.93
CA SER A 35 -20.47 5.42 4.66
C SER A 35 -21.05 4.01 4.71
N LYS A 36 -21.43 3.51 3.52
CA LYS A 36 -21.89 2.12 3.37
C LYS A 36 -20.74 1.12 3.38
N THR A 37 -19.48 1.61 3.30
CA THR A 37 -18.29 0.77 3.26
C THR A 37 -17.51 0.88 4.56
N TYR A 38 -16.77 -0.18 4.87
CA TYR A 38 -15.88 -0.20 6.03
C TYR A 38 -14.53 0.42 5.69
N GLY A 39 -13.82 0.92 6.71
CA GLY A 39 -12.56 1.64 6.52
C GLY A 39 -11.29 0.91 6.96
N MET A 40 -11.41 -0.20 7.66
CA MET A 40 -10.23 -0.92 8.20
C MET A 40 -9.97 -2.20 7.39
N PRO A 41 -8.81 -2.38 6.79
CA PRO A 41 -7.75 -1.37 6.63
C PRO A 41 -8.05 -0.42 5.48
N SER A 42 -7.33 0.71 5.41
CA SER A 42 -7.47 1.64 4.29
C SER A 42 -6.91 1.00 3.02
N SER A 43 -7.75 0.83 1.98
CA SER A 43 -7.31 0.29 0.70
C SER A 43 -6.28 1.22 0.03
N ARG A 44 -6.51 2.53 0.10
CA ARG A 44 -5.58 3.50 -0.49
C ARG A 44 -4.22 3.43 0.19
N ALA A 45 -4.19 3.36 1.53
CA ALA A 45 -2.94 3.23 2.26
C ALA A 45 -2.21 1.94 1.91
N THR A 46 -2.94 0.84 1.78
CA THR A 46 -2.37 -0.46 1.40
C THR A 46 -1.75 -0.38 0.00
N ILE A 47 -2.48 0.17 -0.98
CA ILE A 47 -2.02 0.25 -2.35
C ILE A 47 -0.84 1.22 -2.48
N ILE A 48 -0.93 2.42 -1.90
CA ILE A 48 0.12 3.42 -1.99
C ILE A 48 1.40 2.92 -1.33
N SER A 49 1.31 2.33 -0.14
CA SER A 49 2.49 1.81 0.55
C SER A 49 3.10 0.64 -0.21
N PHE A 50 2.29 -0.24 -0.81
CA PHE A 50 2.81 -1.30 -1.67
C PHE A 50 3.60 -0.72 -2.84
N ILE A 51 3.02 0.26 -3.55
CA ILE A 51 3.68 0.87 -4.71
C ILE A 51 5.01 1.49 -4.32
N VAL A 52 5.01 2.33 -3.28
CA VAL A 52 6.22 3.04 -2.85
C VAL A 52 7.30 2.06 -2.42
N PHE A 53 6.97 1.12 -1.53
CA PHE A 53 7.99 0.23 -0.97
C PHE A 53 8.42 -0.83 -1.95
N PHE A 54 7.54 -1.34 -2.82
CA PHE A 54 7.95 -2.28 -3.85
C PHE A 54 8.97 -1.65 -4.79
N LEU A 55 8.71 -0.41 -5.24
CA LEU A 55 9.64 0.30 -6.11
C LEU A 55 10.98 0.58 -5.40
N ILE A 56 10.93 0.99 -4.14
CA ILE A 56 12.14 1.23 -3.35
C ILE A 56 12.95 -0.06 -3.17
N PHE A 57 12.28 -1.17 -2.86
CA PHE A 57 12.95 -2.44 -2.59
C PHE A 57 13.55 -3.08 -3.83
N THR A 58 12.99 -2.83 -5.01
CA THR A 58 13.41 -3.51 -6.25
C THR A 58 14.26 -2.65 -7.17
N ASN A 59 14.51 -1.39 -6.83
CA ASN A 59 15.30 -0.46 -7.63
C ASN A 59 16.33 0.25 -6.75
N LYS A 60 17.41 0.70 -7.38
CA LYS A 60 18.46 1.46 -6.71
C LYS A 60 18.22 2.95 -6.90
N PHE A 61 17.32 3.51 -6.09
CA PHE A 61 17.09 4.94 -6.10
C PHE A 61 18.04 5.66 -5.15
N SER A 62 18.33 6.94 -5.44
CA SER A 62 19.06 7.79 -4.52
C SER A 62 18.23 8.05 -3.26
N THR A 63 18.89 8.43 -2.17
CA THR A 63 18.22 8.78 -0.93
C THR A 63 17.21 9.92 -1.15
N LYS A 64 17.59 10.90 -1.99
CA LYS A 64 16.70 12.02 -2.33
C LYS A 64 15.42 11.53 -3.00
N THR A 65 15.54 10.63 -3.99
CA THR A 65 14.38 10.09 -4.69
C THR A 65 13.47 9.29 -3.76
N LYS A 66 14.05 8.44 -2.91
CA LYS A 66 13.28 7.67 -1.92
C LYS A 66 12.52 8.60 -0.98
N THR A 67 13.18 9.66 -0.49
CA THR A 67 12.55 10.62 0.41
C THR A 67 11.37 11.32 -0.26
N ILE A 68 11.53 11.74 -1.51
CA ILE A 68 10.45 12.40 -2.25
C ILE A 68 9.26 11.44 -2.42
N MET A 69 9.52 10.17 -2.77
CA MET A 69 8.46 9.18 -2.93
C MET A 69 7.67 8.97 -1.63
N ILE A 70 8.38 8.88 -0.52
CA ILE A 70 7.74 8.69 0.79
C ILE A 70 6.91 9.92 1.17
N ILE A 71 7.44 11.12 0.93
CA ILE A 71 6.72 12.37 1.24
C ILE A 71 5.44 12.47 0.42
N ILE A 72 5.49 12.17 -0.88
CA ILE A 72 4.30 12.18 -1.74
C ILE A 72 3.25 11.18 -1.21
N GLY A 73 3.69 9.99 -0.79
CA GLY A 73 2.79 9.01 -0.20
C GLY A 73 2.14 9.50 1.08
N ILE A 74 2.91 10.12 1.97
CA ILE A 74 2.39 10.67 3.23
C ILE A 74 1.36 11.77 2.96
N ILE A 75 1.65 12.67 2.02
CA ILE A 75 0.72 13.76 1.67
C ILE A 75 -0.59 13.17 1.15
N SER A 76 -0.51 12.18 0.26
CA SER A 76 -1.69 11.54 -0.31
C SER A 76 -2.55 10.90 0.78
N LEU A 77 -1.94 10.22 1.76
CA LEU A 77 -2.67 9.59 2.85
C LEU A 77 -3.23 10.60 3.84
N SER A 78 -2.51 11.70 4.08
CA SER A 78 -2.97 12.77 4.97
C SER A 78 -4.29 13.38 4.49
N MET A 79 -4.47 13.49 3.17
CA MET A 79 -5.73 13.99 2.62
C MET A 79 -6.92 13.11 3.01
N LYS A 80 -6.74 11.79 3.05
CA LYS A 80 -7.80 10.86 3.47
C LYS A 80 -8.17 11.03 4.93
N TYR A 81 -7.20 11.37 5.77
CA TYR A 81 -7.45 11.67 7.16
C TYR A 81 -8.21 13.00 7.31
N VAL A 82 -7.77 14.04 6.60
CA VAL A 82 -8.37 15.38 6.69
C VAL A 82 -9.83 15.37 6.27
N ILE A 83 -10.19 14.62 5.22
CA ILE A 83 -11.60 14.53 4.78
C ILE A 83 -12.40 13.46 5.53
N HIS A 84 -11.82 12.90 6.61
CA HIS A 84 -12.46 11.94 7.51
C HIS A 84 -12.93 10.63 6.87
N GLU A 85 -12.36 10.25 5.72
CA GLU A 85 -12.65 8.94 5.10
C GLU A 85 -12.00 7.80 5.88
N HIS A 86 -10.88 8.06 6.55
CA HIS A 86 -10.15 7.07 7.34
C HIS A 86 -9.63 7.68 8.63
N SER A 87 -9.56 6.88 9.68
CA SER A 87 -8.89 7.24 10.92
C SER A 87 -7.38 6.99 10.79
N LEU A 88 -6.59 7.52 11.72
CA LEU A 88 -5.15 7.27 11.74
C LEU A 88 -4.82 5.79 11.87
N SER A 89 -5.56 5.06 12.72
CA SER A 89 -5.34 3.61 12.86
C SER A 89 -5.64 2.86 11.57
N GLN A 90 -6.69 3.26 10.83
CA GLN A 90 -7.03 2.64 9.54
C GLN A 90 -5.94 2.87 8.50
N LEU A 91 -5.38 4.08 8.46
CA LEU A 91 -4.27 4.40 7.56
C LEU A 91 -3.00 3.65 7.97
N PHE A 92 -2.70 3.60 9.26
CA PHE A 92 -1.52 2.90 9.78
C PHE A 92 -1.55 1.41 9.45
N VAL A 93 -2.67 0.74 9.69
CA VAL A 93 -2.82 -0.68 9.37
C VAL A 93 -2.68 -0.92 7.88
N GLY A 94 -3.23 -0.01 7.05
CA GLY A 94 -3.06 -0.09 5.60
C GLY A 94 -1.60 0.01 5.18
N VAL A 95 -0.83 0.92 5.79
CA VAL A 95 0.60 1.06 5.48
C VAL A 95 1.37 -0.19 5.90
N VAL A 96 1.10 -0.75 7.08
CA VAL A 96 1.75 -1.98 7.53
C VAL A 96 1.44 -3.13 6.58
N LEU A 97 0.18 -3.28 6.19
CA LEU A 97 -0.24 -4.33 5.28
C LEU A 97 0.42 -4.19 3.90
N GLY A 98 0.39 -2.98 3.34
CA GLY A 98 0.99 -2.73 2.01
C GLY A 98 2.49 -2.90 2.00
N SER A 99 3.20 -2.41 3.02
CA SER A 99 4.65 -2.57 3.10
C SER A 99 5.05 -4.04 3.30
N SER A 100 4.27 -4.78 4.08
CA SER A 100 4.50 -6.23 4.26
C SER A 100 4.35 -6.98 2.94
N LEU A 101 3.31 -6.67 2.16
CA LEU A 101 3.12 -7.25 0.84
C LEU A 101 4.26 -6.88 -0.10
N ALA A 102 4.73 -5.63 -0.05
CA ALA A 102 5.85 -5.17 -0.87
C ALA A 102 7.12 -5.98 -0.56
N TYR A 103 7.36 -6.27 0.69
CA TYR A 103 8.51 -7.08 1.10
C TYR A 103 8.38 -8.52 0.59
N ILE A 104 7.21 -9.12 0.71
CA ILE A 104 6.96 -10.47 0.23
C ILE A 104 7.16 -10.54 -1.29
N PHE A 105 6.61 -9.58 -2.02
CA PHE A 105 6.75 -9.53 -3.48
C PHE A 105 8.19 -9.25 -3.89
N LYS A 106 8.96 -8.47 -3.08
CA LYS A 106 10.39 -8.30 -3.29
C LYS A 106 11.12 -9.65 -3.23
N LEU A 107 10.81 -10.47 -2.23
CA LEU A 107 11.43 -11.80 -2.10
C LEU A 107 11.12 -12.69 -3.30
N ILE A 108 9.90 -12.62 -3.80
CA ILE A 108 9.52 -13.36 -5.02
C ILE A 108 10.32 -12.83 -6.21
N SER A 109 10.45 -11.51 -6.34
CA SER A 109 11.21 -10.88 -7.43
C SER A 109 12.66 -11.36 -7.46
N ILE A 110 13.30 -11.47 -6.29
CA ILE A 110 14.68 -11.92 -6.20
C ILE A 110 14.86 -13.33 -6.80
N LYS A 111 13.90 -14.22 -6.61
CA LYS A 111 13.95 -15.56 -7.17
C LYS A 111 13.97 -15.56 -8.69
N PHE A 112 13.37 -14.57 -9.33
CA PHE A 112 13.31 -14.46 -10.79
C PHE A 112 14.41 -13.58 -11.37
N ASP A 113 15.24 -12.97 -10.53
CA ASP A 113 16.33 -12.09 -10.99
C ASP A 113 17.55 -12.86 -11.50
N ASN A 114 17.65 -14.15 -11.26
CA ASN A 114 18.76 -15.00 -11.70
C ASN A 114 18.56 -15.58 -13.08
#